data_58f16d11d9080155e36fff02d5475631
#
_entry.id   58f16d11d9080155e36fff02d5475631
#
_cell.length_a   1.000
_cell.length_b   1.000
_cell.length_c   1.000
_cell.angle_alpha   90.00
_cell.angle_beta   90.00
_cell.angle_gamma   90.00
#
_symmetry.space_group_name_H-M   'P 1'
#
loop_
_entity.id
_entity.type
_entity.pdbx_description
1 polymer ?
#
loop_
_entity_poly.entity_id
_entity_poly.type
_entity_poly.pdbx_seq_one_letter_code
_entity_poly.pdbx_strand_id
1 'polypeptide(L)'
;MCTAAKGRRADVAVIGSGPVGLKLALDLADAGLDVVLIDSGRDGNDPAAQALSDAEIADPARHAPMNLAVRRGLGGTSLLWGGRAVAFDAVDFAARDWLPEAAWPIPESEVTPWYEAASDFLDCGPPVFRDPFPAPLPPLGGLRLDDLERWCAQPDMRRVHGARVLAHPKIRVALGATATRLRIDPVTGQATGVEIAEGGARTMLTP
;
A
#
# COMPACT_ATOMS: atom_id res chain seq x y z
N MET A 1 -25.00 -4.20 5.25
CA MET A 1 -24.53 -5.60 5.26
C MET A 1 -23.79 -5.83 3.96
N CYS A 2 -22.48 -5.95 3.99
CA CYS A 2 -21.70 -6.22 2.79
C CYS A 2 -21.89 -7.68 2.38
N THR A 3 -22.71 -7.94 1.38
CA THR A 3 -22.91 -9.25 0.77
C THR A 3 -21.76 -9.65 -0.16
N ALA A 4 -20.75 -8.79 -0.30
CA ALA A 4 -19.66 -8.96 -1.25
C ALA A 4 -18.72 -10.14 -0.94
N ALA A 5 -18.63 -10.54 0.33
CA ALA A 5 -17.75 -11.63 0.75
C ALA A 5 -18.39 -13.03 0.73
N LYS A 6 -19.73 -13.12 0.62
CA LYS A 6 -20.43 -14.42 0.66
C LYS A 6 -20.50 -15.07 -0.72
N GLY A 7 -19.90 -16.25 -0.84
CA GLY A 7 -20.32 -17.27 -1.79
C GLY A 7 -19.58 -17.36 -3.14
N ARG A 8 -18.52 -16.59 -3.40
CA ARG A 8 -17.67 -16.80 -4.57
C ARG A 8 -16.22 -17.01 -4.15
N ARG A 9 -15.64 -18.04 -4.70
CA ARG A 9 -14.21 -18.31 -4.66
C ARG A 9 -13.43 -17.11 -5.22
N ALA A 10 -12.26 -16.81 -4.66
CA ALA A 10 -11.32 -15.83 -5.21
C ALA A 10 -9.96 -16.51 -5.38
N ASP A 11 -9.26 -16.17 -6.46
CA ASP A 11 -7.90 -16.67 -6.67
C ASP A 11 -6.93 -16.01 -5.70
N VAL A 12 -7.17 -14.72 -5.39
CA VAL A 12 -6.30 -13.94 -4.51
C VAL A 12 -7.11 -13.08 -3.54
N ALA A 13 -6.66 -13.05 -2.28
CA ALA A 13 -7.12 -12.09 -1.27
C ALA A 13 -6.04 -11.04 -1.04
N VAL A 14 -6.35 -9.77 -1.35
CA VAL A 14 -5.51 -8.62 -1.06
C VAL A 14 -6.01 -7.95 0.22
N ILE A 15 -5.13 -7.83 1.22
CA ILE A 15 -5.48 -7.25 2.52
C ILE A 15 -4.89 -5.84 2.62
N GLY A 16 -5.77 -4.87 2.73
CA GLY A 16 -5.47 -3.44 2.73
C GLY A 16 -5.68 -2.80 1.35
N SER A 17 -6.46 -1.71 1.31
CA SER A 17 -6.78 -0.93 0.11
C SER A 17 -6.01 0.38 0.02
N GLY A 18 -4.82 0.43 0.61
CA GLY A 18 -3.85 1.51 0.39
C GLY A 18 -3.25 1.47 -1.02
N PRO A 19 -2.34 2.38 -1.38
CA PRO A 19 -1.78 2.47 -2.74
C PRO A 19 -1.25 1.13 -3.27
N VAL A 20 -0.49 0.40 -2.46
CA VAL A 20 0.07 -0.91 -2.86
C VAL A 20 -1.02 -1.94 -3.11
N GLY A 21 -2.01 -2.03 -2.20
CA GLY A 21 -3.11 -2.99 -2.35
C GLY A 21 -4.02 -2.67 -3.54
N LEU A 22 -4.27 -1.39 -3.81
CA LEU A 22 -5.02 -0.95 -5.00
C LEU A 22 -4.30 -1.33 -6.29
N LYS A 23 -2.99 -1.05 -6.37
CA LYS A 23 -2.16 -1.41 -7.54
C LYS A 23 -2.15 -2.91 -7.76
N LEU A 24 -1.86 -3.68 -6.71
CA LEU A 24 -1.81 -5.14 -6.77
C LEU A 24 -3.16 -5.74 -7.19
N ALA A 25 -4.27 -5.26 -6.61
CA ALA A 25 -5.60 -5.75 -6.95
C ALA A 25 -5.96 -5.50 -8.42
N LEU A 26 -5.61 -4.31 -8.94
CA LEU A 26 -5.82 -3.97 -10.35
C LEU A 26 -4.97 -4.83 -11.28
N ASP A 27 -3.68 -4.98 -11.00
CA ASP A 27 -2.78 -5.76 -11.85
C ASP A 27 -3.18 -7.24 -11.93
N LEU A 28 -3.54 -7.83 -10.78
CA LEU A 28 -4.00 -9.22 -10.73
C LEU A 28 -5.33 -9.40 -11.47
N ALA A 29 -6.25 -8.46 -11.31
CA ALA A 29 -7.55 -8.52 -11.98
C ALA A 29 -7.43 -8.28 -13.49
N ASP A 30 -6.58 -7.35 -13.92
CA ASP A 30 -6.26 -7.13 -15.34
C ASP A 30 -5.56 -8.36 -15.97
N ALA A 31 -4.81 -9.12 -15.17
CA ALA A 31 -4.25 -10.43 -15.57
C ALA A 31 -5.30 -11.56 -15.58
N GLY A 32 -6.57 -11.28 -15.25
CA GLY A 32 -7.69 -12.22 -15.34
C GLY A 32 -8.00 -13.00 -14.06
N LEU A 33 -7.32 -12.72 -12.95
CA LEU A 33 -7.57 -13.37 -11.65
C LEU A 33 -8.80 -12.76 -10.95
N ASP A 34 -9.56 -13.59 -10.24
CA ASP A 34 -10.64 -13.15 -9.36
C ASP A 34 -10.06 -12.70 -8.01
N VAL A 35 -10.16 -11.40 -7.72
CA VAL A 35 -9.55 -10.76 -6.55
C VAL A 35 -10.62 -10.40 -5.52
N VAL A 36 -10.34 -10.64 -4.23
CA VAL A 36 -11.07 -10.00 -3.13
C VAL A 36 -10.14 -9.00 -2.44
N LEU A 37 -10.52 -7.72 -2.46
CA LEU A 37 -9.82 -6.64 -1.77
C LEU A 37 -10.52 -6.35 -0.45
N ILE A 38 -9.79 -6.52 0.65
CA ILE A 38 -10.32 -6.44 2.01
C ILE A 38 -9.75 -5.22 2.71
N ASP A 39 -10.59 -4.38 3.31
CA ASP A 39 -10.14 -3.28 4.17
C ASP A 39 -11.04 -3.12 5.39
N SER A 40 -10.43 -2.85 6.53
CA SER A 40 -11.14 -2.65 7.79
C SER A 40 -11.95 -1.35 7.83
N GLY A 41 -11.52 -0.33 7.09
CA GLY A 41 -12.24 0.93 6.97
C GLY A 41 -13.25 0.90 5.82
N ARG A 42 -14.11 1.93 5.79
CA ARG A 42 -15.12 2.12 4.74
C ARG A 42 -14.68 3.18 3.71
N ASP A 43 -15.52 3.41 2.74
CA ASP A 43 -15.38 4.58 1.88
C ASP A 43 -15.83 5.83 2.65
N GLY A 44 -14.86 6.70 2.96
CA GLY A 44 -15.08 7.90 3.75
C GLY A 44 -14.59 7.80 5.21
N ASN A 45 -15.23 8.56 6.10
CA ASN A 45 -14.83 8.58 7.51
C ASN A 45 -15.56 7.49 8.31
N ASP A 46 -14.79 6.59 8.92
CA ASP A 46 -15.30 5.54 9.80
C ASP A 46 -14.51 5.57 11.12
N PRO A 47 -15.01 6.32 12.13
CA PRO A 47 -14.33 6.44 13.42
C PRO A 47 -14.14 5.09 14.13
N ALA A 48 -15.08 4.16 14.00
CA ALA A 48 -14.99 2.86 14.64
C ALA A 48 -13.87 2.00 14.02
N ALA A 49 -13.74 2.03 12.69
CA ALA A 49 -12.63 1.36 12.02
C ALA A 49 -11.30 2.06 12.31
N GLN A 50 -11.29 3.39 12.38
CA GLN A 50 -10.09 4.16 12.69
C GLN A 50 -9.55 3.86 14.09
N ALA A 51 -10.45 3.67 15.08
CA ALA A 51 -10.08 3.31 16.44
C ALA A 51 -9.32 1.96 16.55
N LEU A 52 -9.42 1.08 15.54
CA LEU A 52 -8.59 -0.13 15.48
C LEU A 52 -7.08 0.17 15.27
N SER A 53 -6.74 1.40 14.96
CA SER A 53 -5.34 1.85 14.84
C SER A 53 -4.87 2.62 16.07
N ASP A 54 -5.72 2.83 17.07
CA ASP A 54 -5.34 3.54 18.28
C ASP A 54 -4.26 2.76 19.02
N ALA A 55 -3.26 3.49 19.47
CA ALA A 55 -2.14 2.93 20.21
C ALA A 55 -1.66 3.96 21.25
N GLU A 56 -1.13 3.47 22.35
CA GLU A 56 -0.36 4.29 23.29
C GLU A 56 0.96 4.69 22.65
N ILE A 57 1.23 6.00 22.58
CA ILE A 57 2.46 6.55 22.02
C ILE A 57 3.42 6.81 23.18
N ALA A 58 4.48 6.01 23.26
CA ALA A 58 5.46 6.09 24.35
C ALA A 58 6.17 7.45 24.40
N ASP A 59 6.44 8.06 23.25
CA ASP A 59 7.05 9.40 23.16
C ASP A 59 6.32 10.26 22.11
N PRO A 60 5.31 11.06 22.54
CA PRO A 60 4.56 11.93 21.64
C PRO A 60 5.39 13.02 20.94
N ALA A 61 6.61 13.31 21.41
CA ALA A 61 7.49 14.25 20.74
C ALA A 61 8.16 13.65 19.49
N ARG A 62 8.17 12.31 19.38
CA ARG A 62 8.84 11.57 18.31
C ARG A 62 7.89 10.87 17.36
N HIS A 63 6.60 10.87 17.65
CA HIS A 63 5.60 10.18 16.84
C HIS A 63 4.35 11.02 16.68
N ALA A 64 3.83 11.13 15.47
CA ALA A 64 2.56 11.78 15.22
C ALA A 64 1.40 11.01 15.86
N PRO A 65 0.32 11.67 16.27
CA PRO A 65 -0.91 11.00 16.71
C PRO A 65 -1.39 9.98 15.68
N MET A 66 -1.91 8.83 16.13
CA MET A 66 -2.27 7.72 15.23
C MET A 66 -3.29 8.11 14.15
N ASN A 67 -4.20 9.02 14.44
CA ASN A 67 -5.16 9.54 13.47
C ASN A 67 -4.55 10.41 12.35
N LEU A 68 -3.31 10.86 12.53
CA LEU A 68 -2.51 11.56 11.52
C LEU A 68 -1.48 10.66 10.84
N ALA A 69 -1.07 9.57 11.51
CA ALA A 69 -0.06 8.66 11.01
C ALA A 69 -0.63 7.54 10.13
N VAL A 70 -1.87 7.10 10.42
CA VAL A 70 -2.51 5.96 9.74
C VAL A 70 -3.96 6.28 9.40
N ARG A 71 -4.39 5.88 8.21
CA ARG A 71 -5.79 5.94 7.79
C ARG A 71 -6.27 4.57 7.34
N ARG A 72 -7.41 4.13 7.90
CA ARG A 72 -8.14 2.94 7.46
C ARG A 72 -9.24 3.33 6.48
N GLY A 73 -9.39 2.56 5.40
CA GLY A 73 -10.40 2.78 4.37
C GLY A 73 -9.84 2.74 2.96
N LEU A 74 -10.73 2.86 2.00
CA LEU A 74 -10.35 2.86 0.58
C LEU A 74 -9.35 3.99 0.29
N GLY A 75 -8.20 3.66 -0.27
CA GLY A 75 -7.08 4.57 -0.47
C GLY A 75 -6.05 4.56 0.68
N GLY A 76 -6.42 4.04 1.87
CA GLY A 76 -5.52 3.93 3.01
C GLY A 76 -4.91 5.26 3.42
N THR A 77 -3.66 5.22 3.87
CA THR A 77 -2.93 6.41 4.36
C THR A 77 -2.61 7.43 3.26
N SER A 78 -2.86 7.12 1.97
CA SER A 78 -2.76 8.12 0.91
C SER A 78 -3.74 9.29 1.06
N LEU A 79 -4.74 9.16 1.92
CA LEU A 79 -5.65 10.25 2.28
C LEU A 79 -5.00 11.30 3.20
N LEU A 80 -3.85 11.00 3.78
CA LEU A 80 -3.15 11.86 4.74
C LEU A 80 -1.77 12.32 4.25
N TRP A 81 -1.19 11.67 3.26
CA TRP A 81 0.16 11.98 2.77
C TRP A 81 0.16 13.16 1.79
N GLY A 82 1.35 13.74 1.56
CA GLY A 82 1.52 14.81 0.58
C GLY A 82 1.70 14.33 -0.87
N GLY A 83 1.76 13.03 -1.12
CA GLY A 83 1.98 12.47 -2.46
C GLY A 83 3.42 12.55 -2.95
N ARG A 84 4.40 12.64 -2.04
CA ARG A 84 5.83 12.62 -2.39
C ARG A 84 6.29 11.21 -2.72
N ALA A 85 7.00 11.06 -3.81
CA ALA A 85 7.62 9.83 -4.24
C ALA A 85 9.10 10.06 -4.55
N VAL A 86 9.94 9.12 -4.11
CA VAL A 86 11.39 9.09 -4.36
C VAL A 86 11.80 7.68 -4.75
N ALA A 87 12.87 7.55 -5.50
CA ALA A 87 13.51 6.26 -5.72
C ALA A 87 14.21 5.79 -4.44
N PHE A 88 14.39 4.49 -4.29
CA PHE A 88 15.28 3.96 -3.28
C PHE A 88 16.74 4.30 -3.62
N ASP A 89 17.55 4.49 -2.60
CA ASP A 89 18.99 4.65 -2.73
C ASP A 89 19.70 3.28 -2.61
N ALA A 90 20.91 3.19 -3.18
CA ALA A 90 21.71 1.95 -3.09
C ALA A 90 21.93 1.47 -1.64
N VAL A 91 21.97 2.40 -0.68
CA VAL A 91 22.09 2.08 0.75
C VAL A 91 20.89 1.33 1.32
N ASP A 92 19.72 1.46 0.70
CA ASP A 92 18.51 0.75 1.15
C ASP A 92 18.60 -0.76 0.86
N PHE A 93 19.31 -1.12 -0.20
CA PHE A 93 19.54 -2.51 -0.62
C PHE A 93 20.76 -3.13 0.04
N ALA A 94 21.68 -2.32 0.55
CA ALA A 94 22.95 -2.78 1.11
C ALA A 94 22.82 -3.32 2.55
N ALA A 95 23.64 -4.32 2.88
CA ALA A 95 23.85 -4.69 4.28
C ALA A 95 24.49 -3.53 5.05
N ARG A 96 24.05 -3.30 6.27
CA ARG A 96 24.53 -2.22 7.15
C ARG A 96 24.95 -2.82 8.48
N ASP A 97 26.23 -2.75 8.83
CA ASP A 97 26.80 -3.39 10.02
C ASP A 97 26.16 -2.92 11.34
N TRP A 98 25.68 -1.66 11.35
CA TRP A 98 25.01 -1.06 12.51
C TRP A 98 23.51 -1.34 12.60
N LEU A 99 22.92 -1.98 11.59
CA LEU A 99 21.49 -2.29 11.53
C LEU A 99 21.31 -3.73 11.03
N PRO A 100 21.17 -4.70 11.93
CA PRO A 100 20.96 -6.09 11.57
C PRO A 100 19.73 -6.25 10.66
N GLU A 101 19.80 -7.15 9.70
CA GLU A 101 18.70 -7.47 8.76
C GLU A 101 18.20 -6.29 7.92
N ALA A 102 19.01 -5.25 7.76
CA ALA A 102 18.63 -4.06 7.01
C ALA A 102 18.71 -4.20 5.49
N ALA A 103 19.45 -5.19 5.00
CA ALA A 103 19.53 -5.45 3.56
C ALA A 103 18.19 -5.97 3.02
N TRP A 104 17.77 -5.44 1.88
CA TRP A 104 16.64 -6.02 1.17
C TRP A 104 17.04 -7.38 0.58
N PRO A 105 16.11 -8.37 0.54
CA PRO A 105 16.40 -9.70 -0.01
C PRO A 105 16.49 -9.71 -1.54
N ILE A 106 16.23 -8.59 -2.19
CA ILE A 106 16.27 -8.39 -3.65
C ILE A 106 17.23 -7.25 -4.00
N PRO A 107 17.93 -7.29 -5.12
CA PRO A 107 18.80 -6.20 -5.57
C PRO A 107 18.00 -5.03 -6.18
N GLU A 108 18.61 -3.87 -6.22
CA GLU A 108 18.06 -2.66 -6.86
C GLU A 108 17.61 -2.90 -8.31
N SER A 109 18.35 -3.75 -9.05
CA SER A 109 18.04 -4.07 -10.45
C SER A 109 16.70 -4.78 -10.67
N GLU A 110 16.13 -5.40 -9.62
CA GLU A 110 14.77 -5.96 -9.68
C GLU A 110 13.69 -4.91 -9.45
N VAL A 111 13.99 -3.81 -8.78
CA VAL A 111 13.03 -2.75 -8.44
C VAL A 111 12.99 -1.66 -9.53
N THR A 112 14.15 -1.25 -10.03
CA THR A 112 14.29 -0.14 -10.99
C THR A 112 13.35 -0.23 -12.21
N PRO A 113 13.13 -1.40 -12.84
CA PRO A 113 12.23 -1.51 -13.99
C PRO A 113 10.76 -1.15 -13.71
N TRP A 114 10.36 -1.12 -12.43
CA TRP A 114 8.99 -0.84 -12.02
C TRP A 114 8.69 0.62 -11.72
N TYR A 115 9.71 1.49 -11.70
CA TYR A 115 9.49 2.91 -11.39
C TYR A 115 8.59 3.62 -12.39
N GLU A 116 8.63 3.27 -13.68
CA GLU A 116 7.73 3.84 -14.67
C GLU A 116 6.27 3.49 -14.36
N ALA A 117 5.97 2.21 -14.17
CA ALA A 117 4.62 1.75 -13.81
C ALA A 117 4.13 2.30 -12.46
N ALA A 118 5.05 2.49 -11.50
CA ALA A 118 4.73 3.10 -10.22
C ALA A 118 4.42 4.60 -10.36
N SER A 119 5.20 5.31 -11.17
CA SER A 119 5.00 6.74 -11.44
C SER A 119 3.70 7.01 -12.18
N ASP A 120 3.36 6.18 -13.15
CA ASP A 120 2.09 6.23 -13.88
C ASP A 120 0.91 5.98 -12.92
N PHE A 121 1.01 4.95 -12.06
CA PHE A 121 -0.03 4.66 -11.08
C PHE A 121 -0.23 5.80 -10.08
N LEU A 122 0.84 6.46 -9.67
CA LEU A 122 0.82 7.58 -8.73
C LEU A 122 0.47 8.92 -9.41
N ASP A 123 0.42 8.97 -10.74
CA ASP A 123 0.25 10.22 -11.51
C ASP A 123 1.26 11.30 -11.08
N CYS A 124 2.54 10.92 -11.02
CA CYS A 124 3.61 11.82 -10.60
C CYS A 124 4.61 12.17 -11.71
N GLY A 125 4.25 11.90 -12.95
CA GLY A 125 5.06 12.16 -14.13
C GLY A 125 6.20 11.15 -14.32
N PRO A 126 7.14 11.41 -15.26
CA PRO A 126 8.21 10.47 -15.57
C PRO A 126 9.08 10.14 -14.35
N PRO A 127 9.62 8.91 -14.23
CA PRO A 127 10.44 8.46 -13.09
C PRO A 127 11.86 9.06 -13.13
N VAL A 128 11.96 10.37 -13.27
CA VAL A 128 13.24 11.10 -13.23
C VAL A 128 13.49 11.53 -11.80
N PHE A 129 14.24 10.75 -11.06
CA PHE A 129 14.62 11.02 -9.67
C PHE A 129 16.01 11.63 -9.52
N ARG A 130 16.74 11.73 -10.61
CA ARG A 130 18.04 12.42 -10.68
C ARG A 130 18.12 13.19 -11.97
N ASP A 131 18.38 14.47 -11.85
CA ASP A 131 18.62 15.35 -12.98
C ASP A 131 19.71 16.35 -12.61
N PRO A 132 20.91 16.25 -13.19
CA PRO A 132 21.97 17.19 -12.91
C PRO A 132 21.53 18.59 -13.28
N PHE A 133 21.74 19.53 -12.39
CA PHE A 133 21.48 20.94 -12.66
C PHE A 133 22.23 21.36 -13.94
N PRO A 134 21.58 22.09 -14.87
CA PRO A 134 22.17 22.48 -16.15
C PRO A 134 23.36 23.45 -16.02
N ALA A 135 23.57 24.07 -14.86
CA ALA A 135 24.72 24.88 -14.56
C ALA A 135 25.55 24.23 -13.45
N PRO A 136 26.92 24.21 -13.56
CA PRO A 136 27.75 23.70 -12.51
C PRO A 136 27.56 24.56 -11.26
N LEU A 137 26.96 24.00 -10.23
CA LEU A 137 26.90 24.59 -8.92
C LEU A 137 28.28 24.40 -8.23
N PRO A 138 28.73 25.36 -7.45
CA PRO A 138 29.96 25.18 -6.69
C PRO A 138 29.82 23.96 -5.76
N PRO A 139 30.93 23.23 -5.51
CA PRO A 139 30.88 22.10 -4.61
C PRO A 139 30.44 22.55 -3.21
N LEU A 140 29.34 22.03 -2.74
CA LEU A 140 28.68 22.40 -1.48
C LEU A 140 29.02 21.40 -0.35
N GLY A 141 30.31 21.07 -0.20
CA GLY A 141 30.78 20.35 0.98
C GLY A 141 30.08 19.00 1.24
N GLY A 142 29.89 18.19 0.21
CA GLY A 142 29.25 16.86 0.34
C GLY A 142 27.71 16.86 0.17
N LEU A 143 27.11 18.02 -0.10
CA LEU A 143 25.69 18.09 -0.49
C LEU A 143 25.53 17.73 -1.96
N ARG A 144 24.53 16.91 -2.26
CA ARG A 144 24.06 16.63 -3.61
C ARG A 144 22.82 17.47 -3.89
N LEU A 145 22.71 18.02 -5.10
CA LEU A 145 21.60 18.87 -5.53
C LEU A 145 20.91 18.30 -6.79
N ASP A 146 21.24 17.08 -7.14
CA ASP A 146 20.71 16.37 -8.31
C ASP A 146 19.60 15.37 -7.98
N ASP A 147 19.27 15.19 -6.69
CA ASP A 147 18.20 14.31 -6.25
C ASP A 147 16.85 15.05 -6.34
N LEU A 148 15.91 14.45 -7.04
CA LEU A 148 14.57 14.99 -7.27
C LEU A 148 13.52 14.14 -6.58
N GLU A 149 12.49 14.80 -6.09
CA GLU A 149 11.24 14.19 -5.66
C GLU A 149 10.18 14.35 -6.75
N ARG A 150 9.29 13.39 -6.85
CA ARG A 150 8.07 13.50 -7.64
C ARG A 150 6.89 13.73 -6.72
N TRP A 151 5.91 14.46 -7.22
CA TRP A 151 4.70 14.77 -6.48
C TRP A 151 3.49 14.30 -7.28
N CYS A 152 2.61 13.53 -6.65
CA CYS A 152 1.37 13.09 -7.27
C CYS A 152 0.50 14.30 -7.58
N ALA A 153 -0.06 14.36 -8.79
CA ALA A 153 -1.04 15.38 -9.16
C ALA A 153 -2.29 15.31 -8.26
N GLN A 154 -2.69 14.09 -7.89
CA GLN A 154 -3.72 13.82 -6.88
C GLN A 154 -3.21 12.78 -5.88
N PRO A 155 -2.87 13.18 -4.63
CA PRO A 155 -2.31 12.24 -3.65
C PRO A 155 -3.32 11.24 -3.09
N ASP A 156 -4.63 11.54 -3.10
CA ASP A 156 -5.68 10.63 -2.65
C ASP A 156 -5.92 9.51 -3.67
N MET A 157 -5.32 8.34 -3.46
CA MET A 157 -5.45 7.18 -4.35
C MET A 157 -6.87 6.63 -4.44
N ARG A 158 -7.74 6.93 -3.49
CA ARG A 158 -9.17 6.64 -3.61
C ARG A 158 -9.81 7.45 -4.74
N ARG A 159 -9.48 8.73 -4.86
CA ARG A 159 -9.97 9.60 -5.93
C ARG A 159 -9.43 9.18 -7.29
N VAL A 160 -8.19 8.75 -7.35
CA VAL A 160 -7.55 8.34 -8.61
C VAL A 160 -8.08 6.97 -9.07
N HIS A 161 -8.10 5.97 -8.19
CA HIS A 161 -8.32 4.57 -8.57
C HIS A 161 -9.60 3.94 -8.00
N GLY A 162 -10.25 4.58 -7.02
CA GLY A 162 -11.38 3.98 -6.31
C GLY A 162 -12.53 3.58 -7.25
N ALA A 163 -12.92 4.46 -8.17
CA ALA A 163 -13.99 4.16 -9.13
C ALA A 163 -13.64 2.98 -10.03
N ARG A 164 -12.40 2.89 -10.52
CA ARG A 164 -11.92 1.76 -11.35
C ARG A 164 -11.96 0.45 -10.58
N VAL A 165 -11.47 0.44 -9.34
CA VAL A 165 -11.46 -0.75 -8.47
C VAL A 165 -12.87 -1.22 -8.15
N LEU A 166 -13.77 -0.30 -7.78
CA LEU A 166 -15.16 -0.63 -7.44
C LEU A 166 -15.98 -1.15 -8.63
N ALA A 167 -15.66 -0.70 -9.84
CA ALA A 167 -16.35 -1.11 -11.06
C ALA A 167 -15.70 -2.32 -11.76
N HIS A 168 -14.53 -2.79 -11.31
CA HIS A 168 -13.80 -3.84 -12.00
C HIS A 168 -14.49 -5.20 -11.85
N PRO A 169 -14.83 -5.93 -12.95
CA PRO A 169 -15.62 -7.17 -12.88
C PRO A 169 -14.93 -8.31 -12.13
N LYS A 170 -13.61 -8.28 -12.03
CA LYS A 170 -12.78 -9.27 -11.35
C LYS A 170 -12.39 -8.88 -9.93
N ILE A 171 -12.75 -7.68 -9.46
CA ILE A 171 -12.45 -7.24 -8.08
C ILE A 171 -13.73 -7.20 -7.27
N ARG A 172 -13.75 -7.90 -6.17
CA ARG A 172 -14.75 -7.76 -5.11
C ARG A 172 -14.15 -6.97 -3.96
N VAL A 173 -14.77 -5.87 -3.58
CA VAL A 173 -14.28 -5.00 -2.51
C VAL A 173 -15.10 -5.25 -1.24
N ALA A 174 -14.43 -5.64 -0.16
CA ALA A 174 -14.98 -5.86 1.18
C ALA A 174 -14.49 -4.76 2.12
N LEU A 175 -15.21 -3.65 2.19
CA LEU A 175 -14.93 -2.55 3.12
C LEU A 175 -15.65 -2.76 4.46
N GLY A 176 -15.04 -2.31 5.56
CA GLY A 176 -15.52 -2.55 6.91
C GLY A 176 -15.31 -4.00 7.36
N ALA A 177 -14.43 -4.71 6.67
CA ALA A 177 -14.06 -6.09 6.94
C ALA A 177 -12.60 -6.16 7.39
N THR A 178 -12.36 -6.60 8.62
CA THR A 178 -11.02 -6.72 9.20
C THR A 178 -10.50 -8.14 9.04
N ALA A 179 -9.40 -8.33 8.30
CA ALA A 179 -8.70 -9.60 8.26
C ALA A 179 -8.06 -9.87 9.64
N THR A 180 -8.44 -10.97 10.28
CA THR A 180 -8.02 -11.28 11.66
C THR A 180 -7.08 -12.47 11.74
N ARG A 181 -7.12 -13.37 10.76
CA ARG A 181 -6.26 -14.56 10.74
C ARG A 181 -6.09 -15.11 9.34
N LEU A 182 -4.88 -15.52 9.01
CA LEU A 182 -4.60 -16.39 7.87
C LEU A 182 -4.68 -17.86 8.31
N ARG A 183 -5.32 -18.67 7.50
CA ARG A 183 -5.27 -20.12 7.62
C ARG A 183 -4.18 -20.63 6.69
N ILE A 184 -3.21 -21.30 7.26
CA ILE A 184 -2.10 -21.91 6.55
C ILE A 184 -2.20 -23.42 6.73
N ASP A 185 -2.09 -24.16 5.65
CA ASP A 185 -1.95 -25.61 5.70
C ASP A 185 -0.56 -25.93 6.29
N PRO A 186 -0.49 -26.68 7.41
CA PRO A 186 0.79 -26.90 8.10
C PRO A 186 1.73 -27.85 7.33
N VAL A 187 1.22 -28.59 6.35
CA VAL A 187 2.00 -29.55 5.55
C VAL A 187 2.57 -28.88 4.31
N THR A 188 1.73 -28.10 3.61
CA THR A 188 2.12 -27.46 2.34
C THR A 188 2.61 -26.04 2.49
N GLY A 189 2.33 -25.38 3.62
CA GLY A 189 2.60 -23.96 3.84
C GLY A 189 1.70 -23.02 3.03
N GLN A 190 0.71 -23.54 2.34
CA GLN A 190 -0.19 -22.74 1.51
C GLN A 190 -1.28 -22.06 2.34
N ALA A 191 -1.64 -20.84 1.95
CA ALA A 191 -2.78 -20.14 2.51
C ALA A 191 -4.09 -20.81 2.02
N THR A 192 -4.93 -21.25 2.96
CA THR A 192 -6.19 -21.94 2.69
C THR A 192 -7.41 -21.08 3.03
N GLY A 193 -7.20 -19.87 3.52
CA GLY A 193 -8.28 -18.92 3.79
C GLY A 193 -7.86 -17.74 4.63
N VAL A 194 -8.74 -16.74 4.66
CA VAL A 194 -8.62 -15.53 5.48
C VAL A 194 -9.87 -15.40 6.34
N GLU A 195 -9.70 -15.37 7.66
CA GLU A 195 -10.76 -15.03 8.58
C GLU A 195 -10.97 -13.52 8.58
N ILE A 196 -12.19 -13.09 8.38
CA ILE A 196 -12.59 -11.67 8.46
C ILE A 196 -13.62 -11.45 9.55
N ALA A 197 -13.50 -10.32 10.24
CA ALA A 197 -14.50 -9.81 11.18
C ALA A 197 -15.24 -8.63 10.53
N GLU A 198 -16.58 -8.69 10.50
CA GLU A 198 -17.44 -7.65 9.95
C GLU A 198 -18.72 -7.57 10.78
N GLY A 199 -19.06 -6.38 11.30
CA GLY A 199 -20.31 -6.14 12.03
C GLY A 199 -20.53 -7.07 13.24
N GLY A 200 -19.46 -7.50 13.91
CA GLY A 200 -19.49 -8.44 15.05
C GLY A 200 -19.55 -9.93 14.65
N ALA A 201 -19.68 -10.24 13.38
CA ALA A 201 -19.62 -11.61 12.86
C ALA A 201 -18.20 -11.94 12.35
N ARG A 202 -17.87 -13.25 12.40
CA ARG A 202 -16.64 -13.77 11.77
C ARG A 202 -17.02 -14.69 10.62
N THR A 203 -16.32 -14.54 9.51
CA THR A 203 -16.54 -15.35 8.30
C THR A 203 -15.19 -15.76 7.73
N MET A 204 -15.13 -16.98 7.17
CA MET A 204 -13.94 -17.45 6.46
C MET A 204 -14.11 -17.21 4.97
N LEU A 205 -13.15 -16.51 4.37
CA LEU A 205 -12.95 -16.48 2.93
C LEU A 205 -12.01 -17.61 2.56
N THR A 206 -12.44 -18.48 1.69
CA THR A 206 -11.63 -19.59 1.16
C THR A 206 -11.38 -19.37 -0.32
N PRO A 207 -10.22 -19.80 -0.83
CA PRO A 207 -9.93 -19.78 -2.26
C PRO A 207 -10.89 -20.65 -3.05
#